data_0274e501eaca92616e16271271f67c24
#
_entry.id   0274e501eaca92616e16271271f67c24
#
_cell.length_a   1.000
_cell.length_b   1.000
_cell.length_c   1.000
_cell.angle_alpha   90.00
_cell.angle_beta   90.00
_cell.angle_gamma   90.00
#
_symmetry.space_group_name_H-M   'P 1'
#
loop_
_entity.id
_entity.type
_entity.pdbx_description
1 polymer ?
#
loop_
_entity_poly.entity_id
_entity_poly.type
_entity_poly.pdbx_seq_one_letter_code
_entity_poly.pdbx_strand_id
1 'polypeptide(L)'
;KLLIQHLKRAYDVGALRSVRRISVLLGLAKGESVMQVAETYSVSRQAVYEWLKDYLLRGIDSVTYGRPTGRKPKLTKTQKRRLVELVKAGPLAAGYLSHCWTSLLIQQLILREFGVLYNRYYVCELLHNLGFSYQKAKFVSDHLDEEGRRKWLTETWPQILQQANEKEAMILFQDEVSFAQWGSLSYTWALVGQQPVVKTCGKRKGYKVFGAIDFFSGRFYYQGLTEGRFNSERYQDFLRQILDQTTQHVILIQDGARYHTSKATRAFFEAHTDRLTVFQLPSYSPDYNPIEFLWKNMKRRSTHNQYFPEFESLVASVNEGLAHFAGQRQAIKNLMGR
;
A
#
# COMPACT_ATOMS: atom_id res chain seq x y z
N LYS A 1 52.36 -14.01 0.97
CA LYS A 1 51.69 -12.76 0.49
C LYS A 1 50.19 -13.02 0.19
N LEU A 2 49.83 -14.07 -0.55
CA LEU A 2 48.45 -14.34 -1.00
C LEU A 2 47.46 -14.56 0.14
N LEU A 3 47.83 -15.39 1.14
CA LEU A 3 46.96 -15.60 2.34
C LEU A 3 46.71 -14.31 3.11
N ILE A 4 47.67 -13.39 3.20
CA ILE A 4 47.48 -12.09 3.89
C ILE A 4 46.46 -11.20 3.14
N GLN A 5 46.51 -11.20 1.81
CA GLN A 5 45.55 -10.44 0.98
C GLN A 5 44.10 -10.99 1.18
N HIS A 6 43.98 -12.34 1.18
CA HIS A 6 42.67 -12.97 1.43
C HIS A 6 42.19 -12.78 2.86
N LEU A 7 43.10 -12.72 3.86
CA LEU A 7 42.76 -12.38 5.23
C LEU A 7 42.12 -10.98 5.34
N LYS A 8 42.76 -9.99 4.69
CA LYS A 8 42.24 -8.63 4.68
C LYS A 8 40.84 -8.56 4.05
N ARG A 9 40.67 -9.18 2.87
CA ARG A 9 39.33 -9.26 2.23
C ARG A 9 38.29 -9.96 3.09
N ALA A 10 38.68 -11.04 3.80
CA ALA A 10 37.76 -11.75 4.69
C ALA A 10 37.31 -10.90 5.90
N TYR A 11 38.17 -10.02 6.40
CA TYR A 11 37.83 -9.03 7.42
C TYR A 11 36.87 -7.96 6.85
N ASP A 12 37.17 -7.41 5.68
CA ASP A 12 36.37 -6.37 5.05
C ASP A 12 34.92 -6.83 4.79
N VAL A 13 34.70 -8.12 4.50
CA VAL A 13 33.36 -8.69 4.25
C VAL A 13 32.75 -9.41 5.48
N GLY A 14 33.40 -9.35 6.64
CA GLY A 14 32.93 -10.00 7.87
C GLY A 14 32.88 -11.53 7.83
N ALA A 15 33.69 -12.18 6.98
CA ALA A 15 33.73 -13.63 6.80
C ALA A 15 34.54 -14.33 7.91
N LEU A 16 34.07 -14.28 9.17
CA LEU A 16 34.78 -14.75 10.38
C LEU A 16 35.31 -16.19 10.27
N ARG A 17 34.60 -17.09 9.59
CA ARG A 17 35.04 -18.48 9.39
C ARG A 17 36.27 -18.55 8.48
N SER A 18 36.29 -17.76 7.41
CA SER A 18 37.45 -17.64 6.51
C SER A 18 38.64 -16.98 7.23
N VAL A 19 38.35 -15.92 8.02
CA VAL A 19 39.38 -15.27 8.86
C VAL A 19 40.06 -16.28 9.76
N ARG A 20 39.29 -17.07 10.53
CA ARG A 20 39.83 -18.08 11.45
C ARG A 20 40.68 -19.12 10.71
N ARG A 21 40.17 -19.64 9.57
CA ARG A 21 40.89 -20.65 8.76
C ARG A 21 42.20 -20.12 8.20
N ILE A 22 42.20 -18.90 7.65
CA ILE A 22 43.39 -18.26 7.12
C ILE A 22 44.40 -17.95 8.23
N SER A 23 43.96 -17.50 9.38
CA SER A 23 44.84 -17.21 10.54
C SER A 23 45.52 -18.44 11.04
N VAL A 24 44.81 -19.57 11.11
CA VAL A 24 45.40 -20.89 11.47
C VAL A 24 46.49 -21.27 10.46
N LEU A 25 46.23 -21.16 9.15
CA LEU A 25 47.24 -21.49 8.12
C LEU A 25 48.45 -20.54 8.14
N LEU A 26 48.25 -19.29 8.50
CA LEU A 26 49.33 -18.30 8.64
C LEU A 26 50.21 -18.61 9.88
N GLY A 27 49.59 -19.04 11.02
CA GLY A 27 50.34 -19.49 12.19
C GLY A 27 51.25 -20.65 11.86
N LEU A 28 50.72 -21.69 11.20
CA LEU A 28 51.51 -22.82 10.73
C LEU A 28 52.65 -22.41 9.78
N ALA A 29 52.39 -21.48 8.85
CA ALA A 29 53.39 -20.95 7.91
C ALA A 29 54.49 -20.14 8.60
N LYS A 30 54.25 -19.64 9.82
CA LYS A 30 55.26 -18.98 10.68
C LYS A 30 56.04 -19.92 11.53
N GLY A 31 55.76 -21.24 11.48
CA GLY A 31 56.46 -22.27 12.24
C GLY A 31 55.80 -22.61 13.59
N GLU A 32 54.60 -22.09 13.89
CA GLU A 32 53.85 -22.48 15.10
C GLU A 32 53.42 -23.95 15.01
N SER A 33 53.47 -24.67 16.12
CA SER A 33 53.04 -26.07 16.13
C SER A 33 51.49 -26.16 16.01
N VAL A 34 51.02 -27.30 15.50
CA VAL A 34 49.57 -27.59 15.40
C VAL A 34 48.87 -27.42 16.77
N MET A 35 49.56 -27.76 17.85
CA MET A 35 48.99 -27.62 19.19
C MET A 35 48.82 -26.16 19.61
N GLN A 36 49.84 -25.33 19.39
CA GLN A 36 49.77 -23.89 19.68
C GLN A 36 48.70 -23.19 18.85
N VAL A 37 48.63 -23.45 17.52
CA VAL A 37 47.62 -22.84 16.64
C VAL A 37 46.20 -23.31 17.03
N ALA A 38 46.01 -24.60 17.39
CA ALA A 38 44.72 -25.11 17.80
C ALA A 38 44.22 -24.42 19.08
N GLU A 39 45.10 -24.19 20.03
CA GLU A 39 44.81 -23.49 21.29
C GLU A 39 44.51 -22.00 21.05
N THR A 40 45.41 -21.28 20.31
CA THR A 40 45.27 -19.85 20.00
C THR A 40 43.95 -19.53 19.34
N TYR A 41 43.52 -20.35 18.39
CA TYR A 41 42.30 -20.09 17.61
C TYR A 41 41.08 -20.88 18.09
N SER A 42 41.20 -21.59 19.22
CA SER A 42 40.10 -22.38 19.82
C SER A 42 39.46 -23.35 18.80
N VAL A 43 40.29 -24.17 18.16
CA VAL A 43 39.88 -25.19 17.19
C VAL A 43 40.49 -26.55 17.57
N SER A 44 39.86 -27.63 17.10
CA SER A 44 40.45 -28.97 17.33
C SER A 44 41.69 -29.17 16.46
N ARG A 45 42.65 -29.94 16.94
CA ARG A 45 43.84 -30.36 16.19
C ARG A 45 43.45 -31.01 14.85
N GLN A 46 42.39 -31.80 14.85
CA GLN A 46 41.87 -32.44 13.66
C GLN A 46 41.43 -31.41 12.61
N ALA A 47 40.70 -30.34 13.01
CA ALA A 47 40.33 -29.26 12.10
C ALA A 47 41.54 -28.56 11.50
N VAL A 48 42.61 -28.35 12.26
CA VAL A 48 43.87 -27.77 11.74
C VAL A 48 44.48 -28.67 10.66
N TYR A 49 44.56 -29.98 10.89
CA TYR A 49 45.05 -30.93 9.88
C TYR A 49 44.17 -30.97 8.64
N GLU A 50 42.86 -30.98 8.79
CA GLU A 50 41.92 -30.95 7.66
C GLU A 50 42.04 -29.67 6.84
N TRP A 51 42.18 -28.49 7.47
CA TRP A 51 42.35 -27.24 6.79
C TRP A 51 43.71 -27.12 6.08
N LEU A 52 44.75 -27.65 6.70
CA LEU A 52 46.06 -27.72 6.08
C LEU A 52 46.04 -28.66 4.87
N LYS A 53 45.47 -29.84 4.98
CA LYS A 53 45.29 -30.81 3.88
C LYS A 53 44.51 -30.18 2.73
N ASP A 54 43.37 -29.53 3.05
CA ASP A 54 42.55 -28.85 2.07
C ASP A 54 43.32 -27.73 1.32
N TYR A 55 44.15 -26.98 2.06
CA TYR A 55 45.00 -25.94 1.48
C TYR A 55 46.12 -26.49 0.59
N LEU A 56 46.74 -27.56 0.97
CA LEU A 56 47.76 -28.22 0.16
C LEU A 56 47.19 -28.83 -1.11
N LEU A 57 45.96 -29.32 -1.10
CA LEU A 57 45.29 -29.95 -2.23
C LEU A 57 44.63 -28.95 -3.19
N ARG A 58 44.00 -27.89 -2.66
CA ARG A 58 43.14 -26.96 -3.40
C ARG A 58 43.65 -25.51 -3.39
N GLY A 59 44.76 -25.26 -2.72
CA GLY A 59 45.33 -23.91 -2.64
C GLY A 59 44.41 -22.91 -1.96
N ILE A 60 44.44 -21.69 -2.46
CA ILE A 60 43.72 -20.55 -1.90
C ILE A 60 42.19 -20.70 -1.93
N ASP A 61 41.61 -21.46 -2.85
CA ASP A 61 40.18 -21.67 -2.97
C ASP A 61 39.61 -22.42 -1.76
N SER A 62 40.47 -23.17 -1.03
CA SER A 62 40.06 -23.87 0.17
C SER A 62 39.75 -22.95 1.35
N VAL A 63 40.27 -21.72 1.38
CA VAL A 63 40.05 -20.78 2.50
C VAL A 63 38.73 -20.00 2.38
N THR A 64 38.13 -20.01 1.19
CA THR A 64 36.80 -19.41 1.01
C THR A 64 35.72 -20.35 1.52
N TYR A 65 34.91 -19.86 2.47
CA TYR A 65 33.77 -20.63 2.99
C TYR A 65 32.54 -20.41 2.14
N GLY A 66 32.20 -21.39 1.30
CA GLY A 66 30.93 -21.41 0.58
C GLY A 66 29.77 -21.62 1.56
N ARG A 67 28.68 -20.90 1.40
CA ARG A 67 27.45 -21.22 2.14
C ARG A 67 27.04 -22.66 1.83
N PRO A 68 26.74 -23.48 2.85
CA PRO A 68 26.24 -24.83 2.59
C PRO A 68 24.98 -24.72 1.71
N THR A 69 24.86 -25.60 0.75
CA THR A 69 23.77 -25.61 -0.25
C THR A 69 22.37 -25.84 0.36
N GLY A 70 22.30 -26.06 1.68
CA GLY A 70 21.05 -26.28 2.37
C GLY A 70 20.28 -27.52 1.88
N ARG A 71 19.05 -27.69 2.34
CA ARG A 71 18.16 -28.76 1.88
C ARG A 71 17.73 -28.49 0.44
N LYS A 72 17.84 -29.48 -0.44
CA LYS A 72 17.32 -29.40 -1.81
C LYS A 72 15.84 -29.01 -1.81
N PRO A 73 15.44 -28.02 -2.61
CA PRO A 73 14.02 -27.62 -2.69
C PRO A 73 13.19 -28.78 -3.24
N LYS A 74 12.02 -29.04 -2.68
CA LYS A 74 11.10 -30.10 -3.14
C LYS A 74 10.50 -29.82 -4.53
N LEU A 75 10.34 -28.53 -4.90
CA LEU A 75 9.91 -28.10 -6.24
C LEU A 75 11.10 -27.59 -7.05
N THR A 76 11.23 -28.05 -8.28
CA THR A 76 12.19 -27.54 -9.27
C THR A 76 11.86 -26.12 -9.70
N LYS A 77 12.80 -25.43 -10.35
CA LYS A 77 12.56 -24.09 -10.92
C LYS A 77 11.40 -24.10 -11.94
N THR A 78 11.30 -25.14 -12.75
CA THR A 78 10.23 -25.30 -13.76
C THR A 78 8.87 -25.49 -13.08
N GLN A 79 8.80 -26.35 -12.06
CA GLN A 79 7.56 -26.56 -11.29
C GLN A 79 7.11 -25.27 -10.57
N LYS A 80 8.04 -24.48 -10.05
CA LYS A 80 7.73 -23.17 -9.44
C LYS A 80 7.15 -22.19 -10.47
N ARG A 81 7.69 -22.11 -11.69
CA ARG A 81 7.11 -21.30 -12.78
C ARG A 81 5.69 -21.76 -13.12
N ARG A 82 5.50 -23.08 -13.28
CA ARG A 82 4.18 -23.64 -13.53
C ARG A 82 3.18 -23.34 -12.41
N LEU A 83 3.60 -23.40 -11.15
CA LEU A 83 2.77 -23.00 -10.01
C LEU A 83 2.33 -21.52 -10.12
N VAL A 84 3.23 -20.62 -10.51
CA VAL A 84 2.91 -19.18 -10.70
C VAL A 84 1.82 -19.02 -11.78
N GLU A 85 1.91 -19.74 -12.90
CA GLU A 85 0.90 -19.70 -13.97
C GLU A 85 -0.46 -20.19 -13.47
N LEU A 86 -0.49 -21.33 -12.77
CA LEU A 86 -1.72 -21.90 -12.22
C LEU A 86 -2.39 -20.98 -11.18
N VAL A 87 -1.59 -20.36 -10.31
CA VAL A 87 -2.11 -19.41 -9.30
C VAL A 87 -2.65 -18.14 -9.98
N LYS A 88 -1.98 -17.62 -11.02
CA LYS A 88 -2.46 -16.48 -11.80
C LYS A 88 -3.75 -16.76 -12.57
N ALA A 89 -3.92 -17.98 -13.08
CA ALA A 89 -5.13 -18.38 -13.79
C ALA A 89 -6.38 -18.42 -12.88
N GLY A 90 -6.17 -18.49 -11.57
CA GLY A 90 -7.24 -18.48 -10.59
C GLY A 90 -7.73 -19.88 -10.18
N PRO A 91 -8.44 -19.99 -9.04
CA PRO A 91 -8.87 -21.28 -8.50
C PRO A 91 -9.92 -21.98 -9.38
N LEU A 92 -10.83 -21.24 -10.01
CA LEU A 92 -11.83 -21.82 -10.93
C LEU A 92 -11.16 -22.50 -12.13
N ALA A 93 -10.18 -21.85 -12.76
CA ALA A 93 -9.42 -22.42 -13.86
C ALA A 93 -8.62 -23.67 -13.44
N ALA A 94 -8.25 -23.74 -12.16
CA ALA A 94 -7.63 -24.92 -11.58
C ALA A 94 -8.63 -25.99 -11.09
N GLY A 95 -9.95 -25.83 -11.34
CA GLY A 95 -10.99 -26.79 -11.00
C GLY A 95 -11.50 -26.76 -9.57
N TYR A 96 -11.30 -25.65 -8.84
CA TYR A 96 -11.84 -25.45 -7.50
C TYR A 96 -13.10 -24.59 -7.53
N LEU A 97 -14.08 -24.91 -6.69
CA LEU A 97 -15.32 -24.13 -6.53
C LEU A 97 -15.10 -22.92 -5.61
N SER A 98 -14.12 -22.08 -5.92
CA SER A 98 -13.77 -20.88 -5.15
C SER A 98 -13.29 -19.79 -6.09
N HIS A 99 -13.60 -18.53 -5.78
CA HIS A 99 -13.09 -17.37 -6.51
C HIS A 99 -11.77 -16.80 -5.91
N CYS A 100 -11.39 -17.28 -4.72
CA CYS A 100 -10.20 -16.79 -4.02
C CYS A 100 -9.30 -17.95 -3.60
N TRP A 101 -7.98 -17.77 -3.77
CA TRP A 101 -7.00 -18.70 -3.24
C TRP A 101 -6.89 -18.60 -1.73
N THR A 102 -6.88 -19.74 -1.07
CA THR A 102 -6.46 -19.91 0.31
C THR A 102 -5.18 -20.73 0.36
N SER A 103 -4.40 -20.62 1.44
CA SER A 103 -3.18 -21.42 1.60
C SER A 103 -3.48 -22.94 1.54
N LEU A 104 -4.67 -23.36 1.97
CA LEU A 104 -5.10 -24.74 1.90
C LEU A 104 -5.35 -25.20 0.44
N LEU A 105 -6.05 -24.40 -0.35
CA LEU A 105 -6.30 -24.71 -1.77
C LEU A 105 -4.99 -24.77 -2.58
N ILE A 106 -4.06 -23.87 -2.28
CA ILE A 106 -2.74 -23.90 -2.93
C ILE A 106 -1.91 -25.11 -2.47
N GLN A 107 -1.99 -25.51 -1.20
CA GLN A 107 -1.37 -26.75 -0.73
C GLN A 107 -1.91 -27.97 -1.49
N GLN A 108 -3.24 -28.06 -1.67
CA GLN A 108 -3.89 -29.12 -2.45
C GLN A 108 -3.49 -29.07 -3.93
N LEU A 109 -3.41 -27.88 -4.51
CA LEU A 109 -2.93 -27.69 -5.89
C LEU A 109 -1.51 -28.23 -6.06
N ILE A 110 -0.60 -27.87 -5.16
CA ILE A 110 0.79 -28.33 -5.19
C ILE A 110 0.87 -29.86 -5.06
N LEU A 111 0.06 -30.43 -4.17
CA LEU A 111 0.01 -31.88 -4.00
C LEU A 111 -0.51 -32.57 -5.28
N ARG A 112 -1.59 -32.06 -5.87
CA ARG A 112 -2.20 -32.62 -7.07
C ARG A 112 -1.29 -32.51 -8.29
N GLU A 113 -0.69 -31.36 -8.53
CA GLU A 113 0.09 -31.09 -9.75
C GLU A 113 1.52 -31.62 -9.69
N PHE A 114 2.12 -31.69 -8.49
CA PHE A 114 3.54 -32.00 -8.34
C PHE A 114 3.85 -33.14 -7.38
N GLY A 115 2.83 -33.74 -6.73
CA GLY A 115 3.01 -34.80 -5.75
C GLY A 115 3.73 -34.37 -4.47
N VAL A 116 3.82 -33.09 -4.20
CA VAL A 116 4.61 -32.52 -3.07
C VAL A 116 3.67 -31.95 -2.01
N LEU A 117 3.74 -32.52 -0.82
CA LEU A 117 3.06 -31.97 0.35
C LEU A 117 3.99 -31.02 1.12
N TYR A 118 3.58 -29.77 1.23
CA TYR A 118 4.20 -28.75 2.09
C TYR A 118 3.37 -28.52 3.34
N ASN A 119 4.03 -28.04 4.40
CA ASN A 119 3.32 -27.44 5.52
C ASN A 119 2.60 -26.16 5.06
N ARG A 120 1.39 -25.92 5.55
CA ARG A 120 0.56 -24.77 5.19
C ARG A 120 1.24 -23.43 5.44
N TYR A 121 2.02 -23.30 6.52
CA TYR A 121 2.79 -22.08 6.81
C TYR A 121 3.90 -21.85 5.78
N TYR A 122 4.59 -22.91 5.35
CA TYR A 122 5.60 -22.81 4.29
C TYR A 122 5.00 -22.44 2.93
N VAL A 123 3.75 -22.82 2.66
CA VAL A 123 3.05 -22.38 1.43
C VAL A 123 2.97 -20.86 1.35
N CYS A 124 2.71 -20.16 2.46
CA CYS A 124 2.71 -18.70 2.49
C CYS A 124 4.09 -18.12 2.18
N GLU A 125 5.13 -18.67 2.78
CA GLU A 125 6.52 -18.27 2.52
C GLU A 125 6.92 -18.54 1.06
N LEU A 126 6.55 -19.70 0.53
CA LEU A 126 6.80 -20.07 -0.86
C LEU A 126 6.13 -19.07 -1.81
N LEU A 127 4.88 -18.67 -1.55
CA LEU A 127 4.16 -17.69 -2.37
C LEU A 127 4.81 -16.31 -2.31
N HIS A 128 5.23 -15.84 -1.13
CA HIS A 128 5.98 -14.59 -1.00
C HIS A 128 7.26 -14.63 -1.81
N ASN A 129 8.04 -15.73 -1.73
CA ASN A 129 9.26 -15.93 -2.51
C ASN A 129 9.01 -16.03 -4.03
N LEU A 130 7.77 -16.32 -4.46
CA LEU A 130 7.35 -16.32 -5.85
C LEU A 130 6.73 -14.98 -6.30
N GLY A 131 6.74 -13.96 -5.44
CA GLY A 131 6.27 -12.61 -5.74
C GLY A 131 4.77 -12.39 -5.51
N PHE A 132 4.09 -13.30 -4.80
CA PHE A 132 2.70 -13.08 -4.37
C PHE A 132 2.65 -12.44 -2.99
N SER A 133 1.59 -11.66 -2.74
CA SER A 133 1.24 -11.17 -1.42
C SER A 133 -0.23 -11.46 -1.11
N TYR A 134 -0.56 -11.62 0.17
CA TYR A 134 -1.93 -11.84 0.59
C TYR A 134 -2.68 -10.51 0.60
N GLN A 135 -3.59 -10.32 -0.37
CA GLN A 135 -4.30 -9.06 -0.60
C GLN A 135 -5.79 -9.23 -0.37
N LYS A 136 -6.44 -8.18 0.15
CA LYS A 136 -7.89 -8.09 0.15
C LYS A 136 -8.38 -7.82 -1.27
N ALA A 137 -9.28 -8.64 -1.78
CA ALA A 137 -9.93 -8.38 -3.07
C ALA A 137 -10.71 -7.06 -3.01
N LYS A 138 -10.73 -6.33 -4.12
CA LYS A 138 -11.56 -5.15 -4.32
C LYS A 138 -12.66 -5.45 -5.33
N PHE A 139 -13.82 -4.85 -5.13
CA PHE A 139 -14.85 -4.85 -6.16
C PHE A 139 -14.43 -3.94 -7.31
N VAL A 140 -14.65 -4.41 -8.51
CA VAL A 140 -14.56 -3.62 -9.75
C VAL A 140 -15.94 -3.68 -10.36
N SER A 141 -16.50 -2.52 -10.72
CA SER A 141 -17.80 -2.46 -11.38
C SER A 141 -17.70 -3.08 -12.78
N ASP A 142 -18.69 -3.85 -13.17
CA ASP A 142 -18.89 -4.32 -14.54
C ASP A 142 -19.26 -3.19 -15.52
N HIS A 143 -19.63 -2.03 -15.00
CA HIS A 143 -19.86 -0.78 -15.74
C HIS A 143 -18.61 0.11 -15.83
N LEU A 144 -17.42 -0.41 -15.50
CA LEU A 144 -16.18 0.35 -15.59
C LEU A 144 -15.82 0.60 -17.04
N ASP A 145 -15.79 1.88 -17.44
CA ASP A 145 -15.41 2.30 -18.78
C ASP A 145 -13.90 2.59 -18.84
N GLU A 146 -13.10 1.55 -19.13
CA GLU A 146 -11.64 1.65 -19.23
C GLU A 146 -11.20 2.59 -20.39
N GLU A 147 -11.95 2.67 -21.48
CA GLU A 147 -11.63 3.56 -22.58
C GLU A 147 -11.89 5.01 -22.20
N GLY A 148 -13.06 5.30 -21.61
CA GLY A 148 -13.39 6.61 -21.08
C GLY A 148 -12.40 7.08 -20.00
N ARG A 149 -11.95 6.18 -19.13
CA ARG A 149 -10.91 6.46 -18.13
C ARG A 149 -9.58 6.84 -18.77
N ARG A 150 -9.14 6.06 -19.78
CA ARG A 150 -7.91 6.36 -20.51
C ARG A 150 -8.02 7.70 -21.21
N LYS A 151 -9.12 7.94 -21.94
CA LYS A 151 -9.39 9.21 -22.63
C LYS A 151 -9.38 10.40 -21.68
N TRP A 152 -9.98 10.23 -20.49
CA TRP A 152 -9.98 11.29 -19.49
C TRP A 152 -8.56 11.68 -19.07
N LEU A 153 -7.66 10.71 -18.84
CA LEU A 153 -6.27 10.97 -18.47
C LEU A 153 -5.43 11.55 -19.61
N THR A 154 -5.65 11.09 -20.86
CA THR A 154 -4.80 11.46 -22.00
C THR A 154 -5.28 12.71 -22.73
N GLU A 155 -6.56 13.06 -22.62
CA GLU A 155 -7.16 14.19 -23.34
C GLU A 155 -7.77 15.22 -22.37
N THR A 156 -8.72 14.79 -21.51
CA THR A 156 -9.48 15.71 -20.67
C THR A 156 -8.61 16.35 -19.58
N TRP A 157 -7.78 15.57 -18.90
CA TRP A 157 -6.92 16.09 -17.84
C TRP A 157 -5.88 17.11 -18.36
N PRO A 158 -5.14 16.87 -19.45
CA PRO A 158 -4.29 17.91 -20.06
C PRO A 158 -5.07 19.17 -20.47
N GLN A 159 -6.28 19.03 -21.04
CA GLN A 159 -7.15 20.16 -21.37
C GLN A 159 -7.53 20.97 -20.13
N ILE A 160 -7.87 20.30 -19.01
CA ILE A 160 -8.16 20.97 -17.73
C ILE A 160 -6.96 21.78 -17.26
N LEU A 161 -5.74 21.20 -17.30
CA LEU A 161 -4.51 21.88 -16.90
C LEU A 161 -4.22 23.11 -17.81
N GLN A 162 -4.42 22.97 -19.10
CA GLN A 162 -4.26 24.09 -20.05
C GLN A 162 -5.25 25.22 -19.73
N GLN A 163 -6.54 24.92 -19.58
CA GLN A 163 -7.56 25.91 -19.23
C GLN A 163 -7.29 26.56 -17.87
N ALA A 164 -6.79 25.79 -16.90
CA ALA A 164 -6.43 26.33 -15.59
C ALA A 164 -5.28 27.34 -15.69
N ASN A 165 -4.29 27.06 -16.53
CA ASN A 165 -3.18 27.99 -16.75
C ASN A 165 -3.63 29.25 -17.52
N GLU A 166 -4.45 29.11 -18.57
CA GLU A 166 -4.96 30.25 -19.39
C GLU A 166 -5.83 31.19 -18.57
N LYS A 167 -6.64 30.68 -17.65
CA LYS A 167 -7.58 31.45 -16.83
C LYS A 167 -7.04 31.79 -15.42
N GLU A 168 -5.82 31.40 -15.10
CA GLU A 168 -5.30 31.45 -13.74
C GLU A 168 -6.27 30.82 -12.72
N ALA A 169 -6.92 29.73 -13.12
CA ALA A 169 -8.00 29.10 -12.38
C ALA A 169 -7.50 28.13 -11.33
N MET A 170 -8.26 28.00 -10.25
CA MET A 170 -8.09 26.88 -9.33
C MET A 170 -8.78 25.63 -9.85
N ILE A 171 -8.21 24.46 -9.58
CA ILE A 171 -8.82 23.16 -9.91
C ILE A 171 -9.29 22.51 -8.60
N LEU A 172 -10.58 22.30 -8.47
CA LEU A 172 -11.20 21.69 -7.31
C LEU A 172 -11.66 20.27 -7.62
N PHE A 173 -11.19 19.30 -6.83
CA PHE A 173 -11.75 17.96 -6.76
C PHE A 173 -12.79 17.89 -5.65
N GLN A 174 -14.04 17.66 -6.02
CA GLN A 174 -15.19 17.69 -5.14
C GLN A 174 -15.76 16.27 -4.92
N ASP A 175 -16.28 16.02 -3.71
CA ASP A 175 -16.96 14.77 -3.33
C ASP A 175 -17.74 14.94 -2.03
N GLU A 176 -18.55 13.93 -1.67
CA GLU A 176 -19.32 13.88 -0.45
C GLU A 176 -18.95 12.66 0.41
N VAL A 177 -19.04 12.89 1.70
CA VAL A 177 -18.85 11.81 2.68
C VAL A 177 -19.92 11.81 3.74
N SER A 178 -20.30 10.62 4.20
CA SER A 178 -21.16 10.45 5.37
C SER A 178 -20.40 9.71 6.48
N PHE A 179 -20.43 10.28 7.67
CA PHE A 179 -19.85 9.68 8.89
C PHE A 179 -20.99 9.14 9.75
N ALA A 180 -21.08 7.83 9.91
CA ALA A 180 -22.16 7.19 10.65
C ALA A 180 -21.91 7.19 12.17
N GLN A 181 -22.96 7.48 12.98
CA GLN A 181 -22.87 7.50 14.44
C GLN A 181 -22.48 6.14 15.04
N TRP A 182 -22.85 5.04 14.42
CA TRP A 182 -22.43 3.71 14.89
C TRP A 182 -20.91 3.47 14.78
N GLY A 183 -20.17 4.42 14.20
CA GLY A 183 -18.73 4.34 14.01
C GLY A 183 -18.32 3.45 12.83
N SER A 184 -17.05 3.20 12.74
CA SER A 184 -16.44 2.26 11.80
C SER A 184 -15.26 1.55 12.46
N LEU A 185 -15.02 0.29 12.08
CA LEU A 185 -13.92 -0.52 12.63
C LEU A 185 -12.71 -0.48 11.72
N SER A 186 -11.53 -0.47 12.34
CA SER A 186 -10.24 -0.57 11.68
C SER A 186 -9.32 -1.49 12.46
N TYR A 187 -8.23 -1.94 11.83
CA TYR A 187 -7.22 -2.75 12.50
C TYR A 187 -6.53 -1.96 13.61
N THR A 188 -6.29 -2.63 14.73
CA THR A 188 -5.51 -2.11 15.85
C THR A 188 -4.71 -3.25 16.51
N TRP A 189 -3.70 -2.89 17.28
CA TRP A 189 -2.90 -3.87 18.03
C TRP A 189 -3.65 -4.35 19.27
N ALA A 190 -3.57 -5.66 19.53
CA ALA A 190 -4.07 -6.30 20.73
C ALA A 190 -3.23 -7.54 21.07
N LEU A 191 -3.36 -8.05 22.27
CA LEU A 191 -2.73 -9.31 22.65
C LEU A 191 -3.28 -10.47 21.81
N VAL A 192 -2.42 -11.45 21.52
CA VAL A 192 -2.84 -12.65 20.79
C VAL A 192 -4.00 -13.35 21.50
N GLY A 193 -5.06 -13.64 20.75
CA GLY A 193 -6.27 -14.26 21.30
C GLY A 193 -7.26 -13.28 21.96
N GLN A 194 -6.95 -11.99 22.03
CA GLN A 194 -7.84 -10.97 22.60
C GLN A 194 -8.32 -10.01 21.48
N GLN A 195 -9.53 -10.21 21.02
CA GLN A 195 -10.11 -9.31 20.01
C GLN A 195 -10.49 -7.98 20.65
N PRO A 196 -10.02 -6.83 20.11
CA PRO A 196 -10.45 -5.51 20.57
C PRO A 196 -11.96 -5.31 20.39
N VAL A 197 -12.61 -4.75 21.37
CA VAL A 197 -14.05 -4.47 21.36
C VAL A 197 -14.29 -2.97 21.42
N VAL A 198 -15.09 -2.46 20.47
CA VAL A 198 -15.55 -1.07 20.45
C VAL A 198 -17.07 -1.07 20.70
N LYS A 199 -17.53 -0.27 21.64
CA LYS A 199 -18.98 -0.08 21.87
C LYS A 199 -19.63 0.55 20.64
N THR A 200 -20.92 0.29 20.43
CA THR A 200 -21.74 0.96 19.41
C THR A 200 -23.09 1.33 19.97
N CYS A 201 -23.63 2.46 19.52
CA CYS A 201 -25.00 2.89 19.87
C CYS A 201 -26.06 2.27 18.96
N GLY A 202 -25.69 1.59 17.84
CA GLY A 202 -26.61 1.04 16.86
C GLY A 202 -27.43 2.07 16.05
N LYS A 203 -27.28 3.37 16.33
CA LYS A 203 -28.01 4.44 15.64
C LYS A 203 -27.43 4.68 14.25
N ARG A 204 -28.31 4.71 13.20
CA ARG A 204 -27.92 4.90 11.79
C ARG A 204 -27.87 6.36 11.35
N LYS A 205 -27.93 7.32 12.29
CA LYS A 205 -27.81 8.75 11.97
C LYS A 205 -26.42 9.03 11.42
N GLY A 206 -26.29 9.86 10.40
CA GLY A 206 -25.02 10.18 9.76
C GLY A 206 -24.81 11.68 9.61
N TYR A 207 -23.61 12.14 9.97
CA TYR A 207 -23.15 13.49 9.67
C TYR A 207 -22.61 13.52 8.25
N LYS A 208 -23.17 14.40 7.43
CA LYS A 208 -22.86 14.51 6.00
C LYS A 208 -22.00 15.73 5.75
N VAL A 209 -21.00 15.60 4.86
CA VAL A 209 -20.07 16.68 4.54
C VAL A 209 -19.87 16.73 3.03
N PHE A 210 -20.08 17.93 2.45
CA PHE A 210 -19.51 18.28 1.16
C PHE A 210 -18.07 18.71 1.34
N GLY A 211 -17.19 18.33 0.41
CA GLY A 211 -15.81 18.78 0.41
C GLY A 211 -15.27 19.02 -0.98
N ALA A 212 -14.30 19.92 -1.07
CA ALA A 212 -13.55 20.18 -2.28
C ALA A 212 -12.09 20.54 -1.93
N ILE A 213 -11.12 19.94 -2.62
CA ILE A 213 -9.70 20.22 -2.43
C ILE A 213 -9.11 20.86 -3.69
N ASP A 214 -8.32 21.92 -3.49
CA ASP A 214 -7.63 22.61 -4.56
C ASP A 214 -6.32 21.91 -4.90
N PHE A 215 -6.18 21.53 -6.17
CA PHE A 215 -5.05 20.81 -6.73
C PHE A 215 -3.71 21.55 -6.59
N PHE A 216 -3.71 22.89 -6.69
CA PHE A 216 -2.50 23.69 -6.66
C PHE A 216 -2.09 24.10 -5.24
N SER A 217 -3.03 24.64 -4.46
CA SER A 217 -2.75 25.18 -3.14
C SER A 217 -2.91 24.19 -2.00
N GLY A 218 -3.63 23.08 -2.22
CA GLY A 218 -4.04 22.15 -1.16
C GLY A 218 -5.08 22.75 -0.21
N ARG A 219 -5.75 23.86 -0.59
CA ARG A 219 -6.84 24.41 0.21
C ARG A 219 -8.01 23.45 0.23
N PHE A 220 -8.62 23.30 1.41
CA PHE A 220 -9.77 22.43 1.62
C PHE A 220 -10.99 23.27 1.97
N TYR A 221 -12.03 23.15 1.15
CA TYR A 221 -13.35 23.72 1.35
C TYR A 221 -14.28 22.62 1.84
N TYR A 222 -15.12 22.90 2.83
CA TYR A 222 -16.06 21.91 3.34
C TYR A 222 -17.32 22.56 3.92
N GLN A 223 -18.42 21.83 3.90
CA GLN A 223 -19.69 22.18 4.51
C GLN A 223 -20.33 20.95 5.12
N GLY A 224 -20.57 20.99 6.43
CA GLY A 224 -21.25 19.91 7.15
C GLY A 224 -22.76 20.09 7.21
N LEU A 225 -23.49 18.98 7.15
CA LEU A 225 -24.96 18.93 7.25
C LEU A 225 -25.32 18.03 8.42
N THR A 226 -25.84 18.62 9.49
CA THR A 226 -26.34 17.90 10.67
C THR A 226 -27.70 17.24 10.42
N GLU A 227 -28.46 17.75 9.43
CA GLU A 227 -29.80 17.29 9.07
C GLU A 227 -29.99 17.19 7.57
N GLY A 228 -30.94 16.37 7.15
CA GLY A 228 -31.34 16.21 5.77
C GLY A 228 -30.46 15.26 4.95
N ARG A 229 -30.55 15.38 3.64
CA ARG A 229 -29.85 14.54 2.65
C ARG A 229 -29.05 15.45 1.69
N PHE A 230 -28.07 14.88 1.02
CA PHE A 230 -27.46 15.52 -0.14
C PHE A 230 -28.54 15.73 -1.20
N ASN A 231 -28.65 16.95 -1.69
CA ASN A 231 -29.55 17.35 -2.76
C ASN A 231 -28.97 18.53 -3.55
N SER A 232 -29.61 18.87 -4.67
CA SER A 232 -29.13 19.94 -5.58
C SER A 232 -29.05 21.30 -4.93
N GLU A 233 -30.01 21.66 -4.06
CA GLU A 233 -30.05 22.95 -3.38
C GLU A 233 -28.83 23.13 -2.46
N ARG A 234 -28.61 22.17 -1.53
CA ARG A 234 -27.48 22.18 -0.59
C ARG A 234 -26.12 22.10 -1.31
N TYR A 235 -26.09 21.38 -2.44
CA TYR A 235 -24.90 21.32 -3.26
C TYR A 235 -24.61 22.69 -3.89
N GLN A 236 -25.61 23.38 -4.42
CA GLN A 236 -25.45 24.76 -4.95
C GLN A 236 -25.04 25.74 -3.84
N ASP A 237 -25.57 25.59 -2.62
CA ASP A 237 -25.16 26.43 -1.48
C ASP A 237 -23.68 26.22 -1.15
N PHE A 238 -23.19 24.98 -1.19
CA PHE A 238 -21.77 24.70 -1.04
C PHE A 238 -20.93 25.33 -2.15
N LEU A 239 -21.39 25.28 -3.41
CA LEU A 239 -20.69 25.92 -4.52
C LEU A 239 -20.69 27.45 -4.41
N ARG A 240 -21.82 28.07 -3.99
CA ARG A 240 -21.86 29.52 -3.69
C ARG A 240 -20.84 29.88 -2.61
N GLN A 241 -20.80 29.13 -1.51
CA GLN A 241 -19.81 29.33 -0.45
C GLN A 241 -18.37 29.31 -1.00
N ILE A 242 -18.04 28.41 -1.93
CA ILE A 242 -16.73 28.38 -2.59
C ILE A 242 -16.51 29.63 -3.43
N LEU A 243 -17.46 29.98 -4.29
CA LEU A 243 -17.37 31.14 -5.19
C LEU A 243 -17.24 32.48 -4.43
N ASP A 244 -17.89 32.58 -3.27
CA ASP A 244 -17.78 33.74 -2.38
C ASP A 244 -16.41 33.85 -1.69
N GLN A 245 -15.70 32.75 -1.53
CA GLN A 245 -14.38 32.70 -0.87
C GLN A 245 -13.20 32.87 -1.83
N THR A 246 -13.43 33.00 -3.14
CA THR A 246 -12.38 33.17 -4.14
C THR A 246 -12.83 34.13 -5.24
N THR A 247 -11.90 34.87 -5.81
CA THR A 247 -12.09 35.67 -7.02
C THR A 247 -11.59 34.95 -8.29
N GLN A 248 -10.82 33.86 -8.10
CA GLN A 248 -10.30 33.08 -9.21
C GLN A 248 -11.44 32.36 -9.97
N HIS A 249 -11.21 32.05 -11.23
CA HIS A 249 -12.05 31.11 -11.97
C HIS A 249 -11.90 29.73 -11.37
N VAL A 250 -12.99 28.99 -11.16
CA VAL A 250 -13.03 27.67 -10.58
C VAL A 250 -13.25 26.63 -11.66
N ILE A 251 -12.34 25.69 -11.79
CA ILE A 251 -12.55 24.46 -12.56
C ILE A 251 -12.89 23.36 -11.54
N LEU A 252 -14.14 22.94 -11.58
CA LEU A 252 -14.68 21.94 -10.67
C LEU A 252 -14.68 20.56 -11.33
N ILE A 253 -14.08 19.58 -10.66
CA ILE A 253 -14.09 18.18 -11.07
C ILE A 253 -14.92 17.41 -10.05
N GLN A 254 -15.99 16.75 -10.52
CA GLN A 254 -16.98 16.05 -9.71
C GLN A 254 -17.39 14.72 -10.34
N ASP A 255 -18.08 13.88 -9.59
CA ASP A 255 -18.69 12.66 -10.11
C ASP A 255 -20.06 12.94 -10.80
N GLY A 256 -20.69 11.87 -11.31
CA GLY A 256 -21.98 11.94 -12.00
C GLY A 256 -23.20 11.73 -11.10
N ALA A 257 -23.18 12.10 -9.83
CA ALA A 257 -24.33 11.95 -8.94
C ALA A 257 -25.57 12.69 -9.50
N ARG A 258 -26.77 12.14 -9.25
CA ARG A 258 -28.02 12.65 -9.83
C ARG A 258 -28.28 14.13 -9.51
N TYR A 259 -27.92 14.60 -8.35
CA TYR A 259 -28.11 16.00 -7.95
C TYR A 259 -27.05 16.93 -8.56
N HIS A 260 -25.86 16.42 -8.98
CA HIS A 260 -24.86 17.15 -9.76
C HIS A 260 -25.35 17.41 -11.20
N THR A 261 -26.13 16.49 -11.74
CA THR A 261 -26.59 16.53 -13.13
C THR A 261 -28.06 16.98 -13.28
N SER A 262 -28.71 17.40 -12.18
CA SER A 262 -30.12 17.87 -12.18
C SER A 262 -30.30 19.11 -12.99
N LYS A 263 -31.55 19.37 -13.48
CA LYS A 263 -31.89 20.60 -14.19
C LYS A 263 -31.54 21.85 -13.39
N ALA A 264 -31.83 21.86 -12.10
CA ALA A 264 -31.52 22.99 -11.20
C ALA A 264 -30.01 23.26 -11.12
N THR A 265 -29.19 22.19 -11.01
CA THR A 265 -27.75 22.33 -10.93
C THR A 265 -27.14 22.78 -12.29
N ARG A 266 -27.66 22.27 -13.40
CA ARG A 266 -27.24 22.75 -14.75
C ARG A 266 -27.55 24.24 -14.96
N ALA A 267 -28.75 24.67 -14.56
CA ALA A 267 -29.10 26.12 -14.64
C ALA A 267 -28.15 26.96 -13.74
N PHE A 268 -27.77 26.43 -12.57
CA PHE A 268 -26.77 27.08 -11.71
C PHE A 268 -25.41 27.19 -12.42
N PHE A 269 -24.95 26.14 -13.08
CA PHE A 269 -23.67 26.17 -13.83
C PHE A 269 -23.74 27.18 -14.99
N GLU A 270 -24.82 27.17 -15.73
CA GLU A 270 -25.07 28.13 -16.84
C GLU A 270 -25.07 29.60 -16.38
N ALA A 271 -25.63 29.86 -15.19
CA ALA A 271 -25.64 31.20 -14.61
C ALA A 271 -24.26 31.67 -14.06
N HIS A 272 -23.27 30.77 -13.93
CA HIS A 272 -21.96 31.10 -13.38
C HIS A 272 -20.80 30.72 -14.32
N THR A 273 -21.03 30.66 -15.63
CA THR A 273 -20.03 30.28 -16.62
C THR A 273 -18.84 31.25 -16.70
N ASP A 274 -19.00 32.46 -16.25
CA ASP A 274 -17.95 33.48 -16.12
C ASP A 274 -16.91 33.10 -15.06
N ARG A 275 -17.31 32.33 -14.01
CA ARG A 275 -16.49 31.99 -12.86
C ARG A 275 -16.32 30.48 -12.61
N LEU A 276 -17.13 29.66 -13.27
CA LEU A 276 -17.18 28.22 -13.00
C LEU A 276 -17.16 27.41 -14.30
N THR A 277 -16.23 26.52 -14.43
CA THR A 277 -16.21 25.48 -15.48
C THR A 277 -16.27 24.11 -14.80
N VAL A 278 -17.13 23.21 -15.27
CA VAL A 278 -17.35 21.91 -14.61
C VAL A 278 -16.93 20.76 -15.51
N PHE A 279 -16.14 19.85 -14.98
CA PHE A 279 -15.76 18.59 -15.61
C PHE A 279 -16.27 17.41 -14.77
N GLN A 280 -16.68 16.37 -15.47
CA GLN A 280 -17.15 15.15 -14.83
C GLN A 280 -16.06 14.08 -14.88
N LEU A 281 -15.86 13.38 -13.75
CA LEU A 281 -15.03 12.19 -13.69
C LEU A 281 -15.66 11.05 -14.50
N PRO A 282 -14.86 10.14 -15.05
CA PRO A 282 -15.38 8.92 -15.66
C PRO A 282 -16.19 8.12 -14.64
N SER A 283 -17.23 7.45 -15.10
CA SER A 283 -18.08 6.62 -14.25
C SER A 283 -17.25 5.58 -13.47
N TYR A 284 -17.62 5.35 -12.22
CA TYR A 284 -16.96 4.38 -11.33
C TYR A 284 -15.43 4.54 -11.16
N SER A 285 -14.95 5.78 -11.14
CA SER A 285 -13.53 6.11 -11.03
C SER A 285 -13.16 6.90 -9.75
N PRO A 286 -13.47 6.40 -8.55
CA PRO A 286 -13.14 7.09 -7.30
C PRO A 286 -11.62 7.24 -7.10
N ASP A 287 -10.82 6.36 -7.69
CA ASP A 287 -9.36 6.43 -7.68
C ASP A 287 -8.80 7.63 -8.47
N TYR A 288 -9.60 8.29 -9.31
CA TYR A 288 -9.27 9.54 -9.99
C TYR A 288 -9.67 10.79 -9.19
N ASN A 289 -10.36 10.59 -8.06
CA ASN A 289 -10.72 11.68 -7.16
C ASN A 289 -9.83 11.69 -5.91
N PRO A 290 -8.82 12.55 -5.83
CA PRO A 290 -7.88 12.54 -4.70
C PRO A 290 -8.51 12.87 -3.35
N ILE A 291 -9.68 13.51 -3.31
CA ILE A 291 -10.39 13.78 -2.05
C ILE A 291 -10.85 12.50 -1.34
N GLU A 292 -11.01 11.39 -2.06
CA GLU A 292 -11.32 10.08 -1.46
C GLU A 292 -10.21 9.61 -0.49
N PHE A 293 -8.94 9.93 -0.80
CA PHE A 293 -7.84 9.68 0.13
C PHE A 293 -7.92 10.57 1.38
N LEU A 294 -8.39 11.81 1.22
CA LEU A 294 -8.65 12.69 2.36
C LEU A 294 -9.75 12.11 3.25
N TRP A 295 -10.87 11.65 2.68
CA TRP A 295 -11.96 11.00 3.43
C TRP A 295 -11.51 9.75 4.17
N LYS A 296 -10.64 8.96 3.58
CA LYS A 296 -10.05 7.79 4.25
C LYS A 296 -9.22 8.20 5.48
N ASN A 297 -8.42 9.25 5.36
CA ASN A 297 -7.62 9.78 6.48
C ASN A 297 -8.52 10.44 7.53
N MET A 298 -9.57 11.17 7.11
CA MET A 298 -10.60 11.72 7.98
C MET A 298 -11.28 10.63 8.81
N LYS A 299 -11.74 9.54 8.17
CA LYS A 299 -12.37 8.41 8.89
C LYS A 299 -11.41 7.78 9.89
N ARG A 300 -10.14 7.62 9.52
CA ARG A 300 -9.10 7.07 10.41
C ARG A 300 -8.89 7.93 11.65
N ARG A 301 -8.87 9.26 11.49
CA ARG A 301 -8.68 10.20 12.59
C ARG A 301 -9.92 10.35 13.46
N SER A 302 -11.09 10.47 12.84
CA SER A 302 -12.27 11.00 13.51
C SER A 302 -13.34 9.95 13.86
N THR A 303 -13.33 8.74 13.24
CA THR A 303 -14.43 7.78 13.45
C THR A 303 -14.01 6.33 13.63
N HIS A 304 -12.81 5.92 13.15
CA HIS A 304 -12.39 4.52 13.30
C HIS A 304 -12.14 4.15 14.77
N ASN A 305 -12.73 3.04 15.21
CA ASN A 305 -12.61 2.49 16.56
C ASN A 305 -13.06 3.46 17.65
N GLN A 306 -13.95 4.41 17.32
CA GLN A 306 -14.53 5.36 18.29
C GLN A 306 -15.99 5.06 18.57
N TYR A 307 -16.40 5.33 19.81
CA TYR A 307 -17.79 5.21 20.26
C TYR A 307 -18.43 6.59 20.42
N PHE A 308 -19.58 6.78 19.78
CA PHE A 308 -20.34 8.03 19.82
C PHE A 308 -21.69 7.79 20.49
N PRO A 309 -21.83 8.05 21.80
CA PRO A 309 -23.10 7.89 22.51
C PRO A 309 -24.17 8.84 21.97
N GLU A 310 -23.78 10.09 21.68
CA GLU A 310 -24.65 11.14 21.13
C GLU A 310 -24.17 11.56 19.73
N PHE A 311 -25.12 12.06 18.92
CA PHE A 311 -24.81 12.50 17.56
C PHE A 311 -23.90 13.72 17.53
N GLU A 312 -24.05 14.59 18.50
CA GLU A 312 -23.25 15.80 18.71
C GLU A 312 -21.77 15.47 18.95
N SER A 313 -21.48 14.36 19.63
CA SER A 313 -20.10 13.88 19.83
C SER A 313 -19.45 13.45 18.50
N LEU A 314 -20.21 12.81 17.61
CA LEU A 314 -19.74 12.51 16.25
C LEU A 314 -19.47 13.81 15.48
N VAL A 315 -20.42 14.76 15.49
CA VAL A 315 -20.29 16.04 14.78
C VAL A 315 -19.06 16.80 15.26
N ALA A 316 -18.84 16.87 16.57
CA ALA A 316 -17.68 17.54 17.16
C ALA A 316 -16.37 16.88 16.70
N SER A 317 -16.27 15.55 16.77
CA SER A 317 -15.06 14.81 16.35
C SER A 317 -14.77 14.98 14.86
N VAL A 318 -15.79 14.96 14.01
CA VAL A 318 -15.62 15.16 12.57
C VAL A 318 -15.23 16.60 12.26
N ASN A 319 -15.85 17.60 12.91
CA ASN A 319 -15.49 19.03 12.71
C ASN A 319 -14.06 19.34 13.16
N GLU A 320 -13.59 18.74 14.24
CA GLU A 320 -12.18 18.82 14.66
C GLU A 320 -11.26 18.26 13.56
N GLY A 321 -11.62 17.10 13.00
CA GLY A 321 -10.87 16.51 11.87
C GLY A 321 -10.87 17.39 10.63
N LEU A 322 -12.03 17.98 10.26
CA LEU A 322 -12.15 18.90 9.12
C LEU A 322 -11.25 20.12 9.30
N ALA A 323 -11.30 20.75 10.47
CA ALA A 323 -10.46 21.91 10.81
C ALA A 323 -8.95 21.55 10.80
N HIS A 324 -8.60 20.36 11.33
CA HIS A 324 -7.23 19.86 11.29
C HIS A 324 -6.70 19.76 9.87
N PHE A 325 -7.42 19.08 8.96
CA PHE A 325 -6.98 18.91 7.56
C PHE A 325 -7.03 20.22 6.78
N ALA A 326 -7.96 21.13 7.08
CA ALA A 326 -7.96 22.46 6.47
C ALA A 326 -6.68 23.27 6.76
N GLY A 327 -6.05 23.03 7.92
CA GLY A 327 -4.74 23.57 8.27
C GLY A 327 -3.55 22.85 7.63
N GLN A 328 -3.74 21.67 7.01
CA GLN A 328 -2.68 20.79 6.54
C GLN A 328 -2.53 20.81 5.00
N ARG A 329 -2.37 22.00 4.41
CA ARG A 329 -2.32 22.16 2.94
C ARG A 329 -1.28 21.28 2.26
N GLN A 330 -0.07 21.13 2.82
CA GLN A 330 0.98 20.31 2.25
C GLN A 330 0.61 18.82 2.30
N ALA A 331 -0.03 18.35 3.38
CA ALA A 331 -0.51 16.98 3.45
C ALA A 331 -1.56 16.69 2.37
N ILE A 332 -2.46 17.63 2.09
CA ILE A 332 -3.45 17.52 1.00
C ILE A 332 -2.75 17.48 -0.37
N LYS A 333 -1.75 18.34 -0.62
CA LYS A 333 -0.96 18.29 -1.86
C LYS A 333 -0.29 16.93 -2.06
N ASN A 334 0.26 16.35 -1.01
CA ASN A 334 0.89 15.03 -1.07
C ASN A 334 -0.10 13.91 -1.46
N LEU A 335 -1.41 14.05 -1.14
CA LEU A 335 -2.44 13.10 -1.61
C LEU A 335 -2.63 13.15 -3.13
N MET A 336 -2.26 14.26 -3.76
CA MET A 336 -2.33 14.51 -5.20
C MET A 336 -1.00 14.25 -5.93
N GLY A 337 0.00 13.67 -5.23
CA GLY A 337 1.32 13.38 -5.79
C GLY A 337 2.21 14.61 -5.97
N ARG A 338 2.01 15.66 -5.16
CA ARG A 338 2.73 16.93 -5.22
C ARG A 338 3.42 17.30 -3.92
#